data_639bc10dcf6a6db5cf81aac947cd34f2
#
_entry.id   639bc10dcf6a6db5cf81aac947cd34f2
#
_cell.length_a   1.000
_cell.length_b   1.000
_cell.length_c   1.000
_cell.angle_alpha   90.00
_cell.angle_beta   90.00
_cell.angle_gamma   90.00
#
_symmetry.space_group_name_H-M   'P 1'
#
loop_
_entity.id
_entity.type
_entity.pdbx_description
1 polymer ?
#
loop_
_entity_poly.entity_id
_entity_poly.type
_entity_poly.pdbx_seq_one_letter_code
_entity_poly.pdbx_strand_id
1 'polypeptide(L)'
;VPDRVAAEIAKRTNLVLLGMGAGPYADAQYLFAEDVLGYTPGHKPRHAKTYRNFRSELDRLQQERIAAFREFGADVANGAYPAPEHSVSISDAELKNFASKLDSDTNA
;
A
#
# COMPACT_ATOMS: atom_id res chain seq x y z
N VAL A 1 25.08 -3.26 -22.89
CA VAL A 1 25.74 -3.65 -24.15
C VAL A 1 24.88 -3.10 -25.29
N PRO A 2 25.49 -2.51 -26.34
CA PRO A 2 24.75 -2.12 -27.54
C PRO A 2 24.07 -3.32 -28.21
N ASP A 3 22.93 -3.09 -28.82
CA ASP A 3 22.08 -4.14 -29.41
C ASP A 3 22.79 -4.99 -30.46
N ARG A 4 23.60 -4.37 -31.33
CA ARG A 4 24.37 -5.09 -32.36
C ARG A 4 25.49 -5.96 -31.76
N VAL A 5 26.07 -5.55 -30.63
CA VAL A 5 27.05 -6.36 -29.89
C VAL A 5 26.36 -7.57 -29.28
N ALA A 6 25.20 -7.38 -28.68
CA ALA A 6 24.39 -8.46 -28.15
C ALA A 6 23.99 -9.47 -29.24
N ALA A 7 23.62 -8.98 -30.43
CA ALA A 7 23.33 -9.83 -31.57
C ALA A 7 24.51 -10.70 -32.01
N GLU A 8 25.73 -10.13 -32.02
CA GLU A 8 26.94 -10.86 -32.37
C GLU A 8 27.33 -11.91 -31.33
N ILE A 9 27.12 -11.62 -30.05
CA ILE A 9 27.31 -12.59 -28.97
C ILE A 9 26.32 -13.74 -29.11
N ALA A 10 25.04 -13.45 -29.36
CA ALA A 10 23.99 -14.44 -29.51
C ALA A 10 24.29 -15.46 -30.61
N LYS A 11 24.89 -15.01 -31.73
CA LYS A 11 25.29 -15.90 -32.84
C LYS A 11 26.46 -16.85 -32.50
N ARG A 12 27.22 -16.56 -31.47
CA ARG A 12 28.48 -17.25 -31.15
C ARG A 12 28.42 -18.10 -29.89
N THR A 13 27.26 -18.21 -29.27
CA THR A 13 27.10 -18.99 -28.04
C THR A 13 25.86 -19.89 -28.13
N ASN A 14 25.89 -21.01 -27.46
CA ASN A 14 24.76 -21.90 -27.23
C ASN A 14 24.12 -21.69 -25.84
N LEU A 15 24.61 -20.69 -25.07
CA LEU A 15 24.02 -20.33 -23.79
C LEU A 15 22.72 -19.57 -24.01
N VAL A 16 21.77 -19.76 -23.10
CA VAL A 16 20.57 -18.94 -23.05
C VAL A 16 20.95 -17.53 -22.59
N LEU A 17 20.67 -16.54 -23.41
CA LEU A 17 20.97 -15.15 -23.16
C LEU A 17 19.75 -14.41 -22.61
N LEU A 18 19.93 -13.79 -21.46
CA LEU A 18 18.94 -12.93 -20.85
C LEU A 18 19.37 -11.47 -21.01
N GLY A 19 18.65 -10.72 -21.83
CA GLY A 19 18.97 -9.32 -22.13
C GLY A 19 18.32 -8.36 -21.16
N MET A 20 19.10 -7.36 -20.73
CA MET A 20 18.60 -6.24 -19.95
C MET A 20 19.10 -4.95 -20.61
N GLY A 21 18.24 -4.30 -21.39
CA GLY A 21 18.59 -3.08 -22.11
C GLY A 21 19.60 -3.25 -23.25
N ALA A 22 19.78 -4.47 -23.76
CA ALA A 22 20.73 -4.81 -24.83
C ALA A 22 20.05 -5.07 -26.18
N GLY A 23 18.82 -4.57 -26.39
CA GLY A 23 18.05 -4.77 -27.60
C GLY A 23 17.34 -6.14 -27.69
N PRO A 24 16.75 -6.47 -28.85
CA PRO A 24 15.82 -7.60 -28.96
C PRO A 24 16.48 -8.95 -29.26
N TYR A 25 17.80 -9.04 -29.35
CA TYR A 25 18.49 -10.20 -29.89
C TYR A 25 18.86 -11.30 -28.87
N ALA A 26 18.54 -11.13 -27.62
CA ALA A 26 18.67 -12.14 -26.58
C ALA A 26 17.48 -13.12 -26.63
N ASP A 27 17.66 -14.31 -26.06
CA ASP A 27 16.61 -15.34 -26.00
C ASP A 27 15.42 -14.94 -25.15
N ALA A 28 15.68 -14.13 -24.10
CA ALA A 28 14.67 -13.59 -23.22
C ALA A 28 15.04 -12.16 -22.79
N GLN A 29 14.07 -11.43 -22.27
CA GLN A 29 14.25 -10.07 -21.78
C GLN A 29 14.00 -10.02 -20.27
N TYR A 30 14.83 -9.24 -19.58
CA TYR A 30 14.69 -8.98 -18.16
C TYR A 30 14.32 -7.52 -17.92
N LEU A 31 13.31 -7.31 -17.09
CA LEU A 31 12.89 -5.99 -16.62
C LEU A 31 12.37 -6.13 -15.18
N PHE A 32 12.72 -5.18 -14.32
CA PHE A 32 12.25 -5.21 -12.94
C PHE A 32 10.73 -5.02 -12.88
N ALA A 33 10.10 -5.75 -11.97
CA ALA A 33 8.65 -5.65 -11.74
C ALA A 33 8.23 -4.23 -11.38
N GLU A 34 9.05 -3.51 -10.62
CA GLU A 34 8.82 -2.11 -10.23
C GLU A 34 8.71 -1.20 -11.44
N ASP A 35 9.52 -1.44 -12.48
CA ASP A 35 9.46 -0.68 -13.73
C ASP A 35 8.24 -1.05 -14.56
N VAL A 36 7.94 -2.34 -14.68
CA VAL A 36 6.77 -2.85 -15.41
C VAL A 36 5.48 -2.27 -14.81
N LEU A 37 5.37 -2.28 -13.49
CA LEU A 37 4.18 -1.88 -12.75
C LEU A 37 4.11 -0.37 -12.46
N GLY A 38 5.24 0.32 -12.57
CA GLY A 38 5.31 1.75 -12.30
C GLY A 38 5.21 2.10 -10.83
N TYR A 39 5.92 1.38 -9.96
CA TYR A 39 5.98 1.68 -8.54
C TYR A 39 6.95 2.79 -8.19
N THR A 40 8.04 2.92 -8.95
CA THR A 40 9.15 3.80 -8.61
C THR A 40 8.84 5.25 -8.97
N PRO A 41 8.91 6.20 -8.03
CA PRO A 41 8.89 7.62 -8.34
C PRO A 41 10.27 8.06 -8.87
N GLY A 42 10.29 9.09 -9.74
CA GLY A 42 11.51 9.72 -10.19
C GLY A 42 12.11 9.11 -11.45
N HIS A 43 13.44 8.98 -11.50
CA HIS A 43 14.14 8.58 -12.71
C HIS A 43 13.82 7.16 -13.15
N LYS A 44 13.46 7.02 -14.43
CA LYS A 44 13.23 5.73 -15.07
C LYS A 44 14.45 5.43 -15.97
N PRO A 45 15.04 4.21 -15.87
CA PRO A 45 16.08 3.80 -16.79
C PRO A 45 15.62 3.82 -18.25
N ARG A 46 16.51 4.17 -19.16
CA ARG A 46 16.19 4.29 -20.60
C ARG A 46 15.57 3.03 -21.19
N HIS A 47 16.01 1.86 -20.74
CA HIS A 47 15.51 0.55 -21.22
C HIS A 47 14.20 0.13 -20.56
N ALA A 48 13.76 0.80 -19.50
CA ALA A 48 12.55 0.44 -18.77
C ALA A 48 11.30 0.92 -19.50
N LYS A 49 10.41 0.00 -19.79
CA LYS A 49 9.06 0.30 -20.28
C LYS A 49 8.07 0.05 -19.15
N THR A 50 7.26 1.05 -18.85
CA THR A 50 6.22 0.98 -17.82
C THR A 50 4.88 0.67 -18.47
N TYR A 51 4.19 -0.34 -17.95
CA TYR A 51 2.90 -0.81 -18.49
C TYR A 51 1.73 -0.36 -17.63
N ARG A 52 1.98 0.01 -16.37
CA ARG A 52 1.00 0.52 -15.41
C ARG A 52 1.62 1.67 -14.61
N ASN A 53 0.79 2.41 -13.90
CA ASN A 53 1.24 3.46 -12.99
C ASN A 53 0.67 3.20 -11.59
N PHE A 54 1.17 2.16 -10.93
CA PHE A 54 0.72 1.80 -9.58
C PHE A 54 1.16 2.82 -8.54
N ARG A 55 2.19 3.60 -8.82
CA ARG A 55 2.60 4.68 -7.91
C ARG A 55 1.49 5.69 -7.69
N SER A 56 0.81 6.12 -8.75
CA SER A 56 -0.30 7.06 -8.63
C SER A 56 -1.48 6.49 -7.84
N GLU A 57 -1.76 5.20 -8.00
CA GLU A 57 -2.80 4.51 -7.21
C GLU A 57 -2.43 4.42 -5.72
N LEU A 58 -1.17 4.11 -5.41
CA LEU A 58 -0.68 4.10 -4.04
C LEU A 58 -0.75 5.48 -3.39
N ASP A 59 -0.39 6.53 -4.13
CA ASP A 59 -0.48 7.91 -3.66
C ASP A 59 -1.94 8.32 -3.42
N ARG A 60 -2.85 7.95 -4.31
CA ARG A 60 -4.30 8.16 -4.15
C ARG A 60 -4.82 7.47 -2.89
N LEU A 61 -4.50 6.19 -2.71
CA LEU A 61 -4.88 5.43 -1.51
C LEU A 61 -4.33 6.05 -0.23
N GLN A 62 -3.12 6.58 -0.27
CA GLN A 62 -2.53 7.25 0.89
C GLN A 62 -3.30 8.53 1.24
N GLN A 63 -3.72 9.31 0.26
CA GLN A 63 -4.57 10.48 0.52
C GLN A 63 -5.93 10.10 1.10
N GLU A 64 -6.54 9.02 0.61
CA GLU A 64 -7.79 8.49 1.17
C GLU A 64 -7.63 8.03 2.63
N ARG A 65 -6.51 7.37 2.97
CA ARG A 65 -6.22 7.00 4.36
C ARG A 65 -6.13 8.22 5.27
N ILE A 66 -5.41 9.24 4.81
CA ILE A 66 -5.26 10.50 5.56
C ILE A 66 -6.63 11.16 5.75
N ALA A 67 -7.43 11.22 4.70
CA ALA A 67 -8.78 11.79 4.75
C ALA A 67 -9.68 11.06 5.76
N ALA A 68 -9.68 9.73 5.72
CA ALA A 68 -10.48 8.90 6.64
C ALA A 68 -10.13 9.16 8.12
N PHE A 69 -8.85 9.26 8.45
CA PHE A 69 -8.43 9.56 9.83
C PHE A 69 -8.76 10.99 10.25
N ARG A 70 -8.72 11.95 9.33
CA ARG A 70 -9.15 13.32 9.61
C ARG A 70 -10.65 13.40 9.87
N GLU A 71 -11.45 12.70 9.07
CA GLU A 71 -12.90 12.60 9.26
C GLU A 71 -13.24 11.96 10.60
N PHE A 72 -12.61 10.84 10.92
CA PHE A 72 -12.77 10.20 12.23
C PHE A 72 -12.43 11.16 13.39
N GLY A 73 -11.31 11.87 13.32
CA GLY A 73 -10.91 12.83 14.33
C GLY A 73 -11.90 13.99 14.47
N ALA A 74 -12.45 14.48 13.35
CA ALA A 74 -13.47 15.52 13.34
C ALA A 74 -14.79 15.03 13.97
N ASP A 75 -15.22 13.82 13.65
CA ASP A 75 -16.43 13.22 14.21
C ASP A 75 -16.32 13.03 15.72
N VAL A 76 -15.17 12.61 16.22
CA VAL A 76 -14.92 12.53 17.67
C VAL A 76 -14.96 13.92 18.32
N ALA A 77 -14.34 14.92 17.69
CA ALA A 77 -14.27 16.27 18.23
C ALA A 77 -15.64 16.96 18.29
N ASN A 78 -16.51 16.71 17.31
CA ASN A 78 -17.86 17.33 17.22
C ASN A 78 -18.98 16.46 17.81
N GLY A 79 -18.67 15.26 18.30
CA GLY A 79 -19.63 14.35 18.92
C GLY A 79 -20.46 13.52 17.96
N ALA A 80 -20.14 13.50 16.68
CA ALA A 80 -20.81 12.63 15.70
C ALA A 80 -20.46 11.17 15.88
N TYR A 81 -19.25 10.89 16.39
CA TYR A 81 -18.83 9.54 16.79
C TYR A 81 -18.39 9.52 18.27
N PRO A 82 -18.77 8.51 19.07
CA PRO A 82 -19.68 7.42 18.71
C PRO A 82 -21.14 7.88 18.68
N ALA A 83 -21.90 7.35 17.71
CA ALA A 83 -23.34 7.50 17.66
C ALA A 83 -24.03 6.42 18.52
N PRO A 84 -25.36 6.53 18.80
CA PRO A 84 -26.05 5.55 19.63
C PRO A 84 -25.90 4.09 19.18
N GLU A 85 -25.88 3.84 17.87
CA GLU A 85 -25.66 2.51 17.30
C GLU A 85 -24.27 1.91 17.57
N HIS A 86 -23.31 2.75 17.94
CA HIS A 86 -21.94 2.34 18.28
C HIS A 86 -21.75 2.05 19.77
N SER A 87 -22.82 2.18 20.58
CA SER A 87 -22.77 2.05 22.03
C SER A 87 -23.61 0.89 22.51
N VAL A 88 -23.20 0.30 23.63
CA VAL A 88 -23.96 -0.73 24.31
C VAL A 88 -24.67 -0.08 25.49
N SER A 89 -25.96 -0.32 25.61
CA SER A 89 -26.77 0.15 26.72
C SER A 89 -26.81 -0.86 27.89
N ILE A 90 -27.04 -0.36 29.08
CA ILE A 90 -27.24 -1.14 30.29
C ILE A 90 -28.54 -0.68 30.98
N SER A 91 -29.24 -1.59 31.67
CA SER A 91 -30.43 -1.24 32.44
C SER A 91 -30.08 -0.41 33.68
N ASP A 92 -30.99 0.42 34.14
CA ASP A 92 -30.79 1.25 35.34
C ASP A 92 -30.51 0.38 36.59
N ALA A 93 -31.16 -0.78 36.70
CA ALA A 93 -30.98 -1.71 37.79
C ALA A 93 -29.55 -2.28 37.83
N GLU A 94 -29.03 -2.69 36.68
CA GLU A 94 -27.66 -3.21 36.55
C GLU A 94 -26.62 -2.11 36.79
N LEU A 95 -26.87 -0.89 36.30
CA LEU A 95 -25.98 0.25 36.56
C LEU A 95 -25.89 0.58 38.05
N LYS A 96 -27.05 0.61 38.78
CA LYS A 96 -27.08 0.83 40.23
C LYS A 96 -26.34 -0.28 40.98
N ASN A 97 -26.51 -1.52 40.59
CA ASN A 97 -25.80 -2.66 41.19
C ASN A 97 -24.28 -2.53 41.01
N PHE A 98 -23.86 -2.18 39.82
CA PHE A 98 -22.44 -1.95 39.53
C PHE A 98 -21.87 -0.79 40.39
N ALA A 99 -22.54 0.37 40.42
CA ALA A 99 -22.13 1.53 41.21
C ALA A 99 -22.02 1.20 42.68
N SER A 100 -22.98 0.48 43.27
CA SER A 100 -22.97 0.04 44.66
C SER A 100 -21.76 -0.82 45.01
N LYS A 101 -21.33 -1.68 44.08
CA LYS A 101 -20.14 -2.52 44.25
C LYS A 101 -18.87 -1.70 44.27
N LEU A 102 -18.77 -0.71 43.38
CA LEU A 102 -17.61 0.20 43.39
C LEU A 102 -17.50 0.99 44.68
N ASP A 103 -18.60 1.52 45.20
CA ASP A 103 -18.64 2.27 46.45
C ASP A 103 -18.24 1.41 47.66
N SER A 104 -18.63 0.14 47.69
CA SER A 104 -18.25 -0.79 48.75
C SER A 104 -16.75 -1.16 48.71
N ASP A 105 -16.19 -1.34 47.53
CA ASP A 105 -14.75 -1.61 47.35
C ASP A 105 -13.88 -0.42 47.69
N THR A 106 -14.34 0.82 47.49
CA THR A 106 -13.63 2.05 47.79
C THR A 106 -13.57 2.34 49.30
N ASN A 107 -14.54 1.80 50.08
CA ASN A 107 -14.65 1.95 51.52
C ASN A 107 -14.03 0.83 52.35
N ALA A 108 -13.44 -0.15 51.67
CA ALA A 108 -12.80 -1.29 52.32
C ALA A 108 -11.35 -1.02 52.75
#